data_fdc5b59b3ac42a8697c7fd57f0d48bcb
#
_entry.id   fdc5b59b3ac42a8697c7fd57f0d48bcb
#
_cell.length_a   1.000
_cell.length_b   1.000
_cell.length_c   1.000
_cell.angle_alpha   90.00
_cell.angle_beta   90.00
_cell.angle_gamma   90.00
#
_symmetry.space_group_name_H-M   'P 1'
#
loop_
_entity.id
_entity.type
_entity.pdbx_description
1 polymer ?
#
loop_
_entity_poly.entity_id
_entity_poly.type
_entity_poly.pdbx_seq_one_letter_code
_entity_poly.pdbx_strand_id
1 'polypeptide(L)'
;MKIARIIKSNSHVDYIGRVLDRLETAEPPAPVHFQFGQFVAIPTEATTMVGLIYNSQLINPEFGRLGPRLSSSAEMNAVFSPDLVNEQGIFIGLLLVGWVESDGARHQGIPRTVLPLNSDVTTMSDEEVRAFHTDRRERLAMRYYSHVLTHARQFAPQLLLAVLDQLEALFGEQSRSEIAVLRRTLNWQQVFQSKSL
;
A
#
# COMPACT_ATOMS: atom_id res chain seq x y z
N MET A 1 -9.69 3.87 -9.33
CA MET A 1 -8.92 5.08 -9.75
C MET A 1 -7.44 4.73 -9.78
N LYS A 2 -6.71 5.15 -10.83
CA LYS A 2 -5.25 4.95 -10.91
C LYS A 2 -4.54 5.99 -10.04
N ILE A 3 -3.62 5.55 -9.17
CA ILE A 3 -2.96 6.43 -8.19
C ILE A 3 -1.44 6.49 -8.34
N ALA A 4 -0.80 5.41 -8.81
CA ALA A 4 0.65 5.34 -8.89
C ALA A 4 1.10 4.37 -10.00
N ARG A 5 2.41 4.34 -10.25
CA ARG A 5 3.08 3.31 -11.05
C ARG A 5 4.24 2.69 -10.29
N ILE A 6 4.42 1.40 -10.46
CA ILE A 6 5.56 0.67 -9.88
C ILE A 6 6.85 1.13 -10.55
N ILE A 7 7.81 1.56 -9.74
CA ILE A 7 9.12 2.04 -10.22
C ILE A 7 10.30 1.20 -9.72
N LYS A 8 10.10 0.44 -8.64
CA LYS A 8 11.17 -0.32 -8.00
C LYS A 8 10.59 -1.41 -7.10
N SER A 9 11.37 -2.46 -6.83
CA SER A 9 11.13 -3.40 -5.73
C SER A 9 12.31 -3.42 -4.75
N ASN A 10 12.02 -3.59 -3.48
CA ASN A 10 13.01 -3.84 -2.43
C ASN A 10 13.14 -5.34 -2.18
N SER A 11 12.09 -6.11 -2.43
CA SER A 11 12.05 -7.57 -2.36
C SER A 11 10.94 -8.10 -3.27
N HIS A 12 10.75 -9.42 -3.25
CA HIS A 12 9.69 -10.08 -4.02
C HIS A 12 8.26 -9.58 -3.69
N VAL A 13 8.05 -9.08 -2.48
CA VAL A 13 6.73 -8.64 -1.98
C VAL A 13 6.67 -7.16 -1.63
N ASP A 14 7.81 -6.46 -1.62
CA ASP A 14 7.92 -5.06 -1.21
C ASP A 14 8.29 -4.21 -2.42
N TYR A 15 7.36 -3.38 -2.85
CA TYR A 15 7.46 -2.54 -4.03
C TYR A 15 7.35 -1.06 -3.70
N ILE A 16 7.89 -0.23 -4.56
CA ILE A 16 7.75 1.23 -4.50
C ILE A 16 6.99 1.69 -5.74
N GLY A 17 5.90 2.41 -5.49
CA GLY A 17 5.13 3.12 -6.50
C GLY A 17 5.39 4.61 -6.43
N ARG A 18 5.56 5.27 -7.58
CA ARG A 18 5.51 6.74 -7.68
C ARG A 18 4.06 7.15 -7.89
N VAL A 19 3.57 8.03 -7.02
CA VAL A 19 2.23 8.61 -7.15
C VAL A 19 2.18 9.51 -8.38
N LEU A 20 1.11 9.40 -9.16
CA LEU A 20 0.93 10.20 -10.36
C LEU A 20 0.76 11.68 -10.00
N ASP A 21 1.46 12.54 -10.69
CA ASP A 21 1.39 13.98 -10.55
C ASP A 21 0.75 14.67 -11.78
N ARG A 22 0.76 16.00 -11.79
CA ARG A 22 0.21 16.81 -12.88
C ARG A 22 0.96 16.69 -14.20
N LEU A 23 2.19 16.16 -14.20
CA LEU A 23 2.95 15.90 -15.42
C LEU A 23 2.51 14.59 -16.10
N GLU A 24 1.93 13.67 -15.32
CA GLU A 24 1.58 12.33 -15.79
C GLU A 24 0.08 12.15 -15.99
N THR A 25 -0.77 12.98 -15.35
CA THR A 25 -2.24 12.90 -15.47
C THR A 25 -2.89 14.26 -15.29
N ALA A 26 -4.00 14.47 -16.00
CA ALA A 26 -4.83 15.68 -15.85
C ALA A 26 -5.49 15.77 -14.46
N GLU A 27 -5.78 14.61 -13.84
CA GLU A 27 -6.43 14.50 -12.54
C GLU A 27 -5.53 13.69 -11.58
N PRO A 28 -4.56 14.34 -10.93
CA PRO A 28 -3.69 13.65 -9.96
C PRO A 28 -4.49 13.19 -8.74
N PRO A 29 -4.15 12.02 -8.16
CA PRO A 29 -4.82 11.52 -6.98
C PRO A 29 -4.62 12.46 -5.77
N ALA A 30 -5.70 12.72 -5.04
CA ALA A 30 -5.61 13.42 -3.76
C ALA A 30 -5.00 12.51 -2.68
N PRO A 31 -4.40 13.06 -1.60
CA PRO A 31 -3.80 12.26 -0.52
C PRO A 31 -4.73 11.22 0.11
N VAL A 32 -6.04 11.46 0.07
CA VAL A 32 -7.05 10.50 0.54
C VAL A 32 -7.08 9.20 -0.26
N HIS A 33 -6.55 9.18 -1.49
CA HIS A 33 -6.57 8.02 -2.37
C HIS A 33 -5.35 7.09 -2.20
N PHE A 34 -4.36 7.47 -1.37
CA PHE A 34 -3.16 6.66 -1.11
C PHE A 34 -2.74 6.72 0.37
N GLN A 35 -3.71 6.52 1.25
CA GLN A 35 -3.50 6.54 2.70
C GLN A 35 -2.77 5.29 3.20
N PHE A 36 -2.13 5.42 4.36
CA PHE A 36 -1.56 4.30 5.08
C PHE A 36 -2.62 3.25 5.44
N GLY A 37 -2.34 1.99 5.13
CA GLY A 37 -3.27 0.88 5.35
C GLY A 37 -4.30 0.67 4.23
N GLN A 38 -4.29 1.49 3.18
CA GLN A 38 -5.22 1.35 2.06
C GLN A 38 -4.85 0.16 1.18
N PHE A 39 -5.87 -0.62 0.77
CA PHE A 39 -5.73 -1.68 -0.23
C PHE A 39 -5.69 -1.12 -1.63
N VAL A 40 -4.81 -1.71 -2.43
CA VAL A 40 -4.62 -1.38 -3.83
C VAL A 40 -4.62 -2.63 -4.70
N ALA A 41 -5.09 -2.47 -5.92
CA ALA A 41 -5.04 -3.48 -6.96
C ALA A 41 -3.98 -3.10 -8.01
N ILE A 42 -3.21 -4.08 -8.45
CA ILE A 42 -2.17 -3.93 -9.46
C ILE A 42 -2.44 -4.97 -10.56
N PRO A 43 -3.18 -4.59 -11.62
CA PRO A 43 -3.52 -5.49 -12.70
C PRO A 43 -2.26 -5.95 -13.46
N THR A 44 -2.19 -7.23 -13.77
CA THR A 44 -1.23 -7.84 -14.69
C THR A 44 -1.99 -8.55 -15.81
N GLU A 45 -1.30 -9.14 -16.78
CA GLU A 45 -1.95 -9.85 -17.90
C GLU A 45 -2.82 -11.04 -17.45
N ALA A 46 -2.40 -11.76 -16.40
CA ALA A 46 -3.04 -12.99 -15.97
C ALA A 46 -3.81 -12.86 -14.65
N THR A 47 -3.40 -11.94 -13.79
CA THR A 47 -3.93 -11.81 -12.42
C THR A 47 -3.96 -10.34 -11.99
N THR A 48 -4.68 -10.06 -10.92
CA THR A 48 -4.60 -8.76 -10.24
C THR A 48 -3.92 -8.96 -8.89
N MET A 49 -2.75 -8.37 -8.69
CA MET A 49 -2.09 -8.40 -7.38
C MET A 49 -2.79 -7.46 -6.41
N VAL A 50 -2.87 -7.87 -5.16
CA VAL A 50 -3.42 -7.07 -4.06
C VAL A 50 -2.29 -6.65 -3.14
N GLY A 51 -2.19 -5.35 -2.90
CA GLY A 51 -1.18 -4.76 -2.03
C GLY A 51 -1.78 -3.88 -0.93
N LEU A 52 -0.96 -3.59 0.07
CA LEU A 52 -1.22 -2.63 1.15
C LEU A 52 -0.23 -1.48 1.06
N ILE A 53 -0.70 -0.25 1.16
CA ILE A 53 0.17 0.91 1.34
C ILE A 53 0.64 0.94 2.79
N TYR A 54 1.94 0.71 3.03
CA TYR A 54 2.50 0.64 4.37
C TYR A 54 3.48 1.76 4.69
N ASN A 55 3.86 2.57 3.71
CA ASN A 55 4.80 3.67 3.87
C ASN A 55 4.57 4.73 2.80
N SER A 56 4.99 5.97 3.09
CA SER A 56 5.05 7.04 2.10
C SER A 56 6.31 7.88 2.32
N GLN A 57 6.89 8.39 1.23
CA GLN A 57 8.09 9.21 1.23
C GLN A 57 7.92 10.37 0.25
N LEU A 58 8.37 11.54 0.67
CA LEU A 58 8.55 12.69 -0.21
C LEU A 58 10.02 12.74 -0.65
N ILE A 59 10.25 12.81 -1.95
CA ILE A 59 11.57 13.03 -2.50
C ILE A 59 11.61 14.41 -3.16
N ASN A 60 12.52 15.23 -2.68
CA ASN A 60 12.84 16.53 -3.26
C ASN A 60 14.36 16.64 -3.40
N PRO A 61 14.93 16.38 -4.58
CA PRO A 61 16.36 16.41 -4.83
C PRO A 61 16.99 17.80 -4.63
N GLU A 62 16.20 18.87 -4.78
CA GLU A 62 16.69 20.24 -4.59
C GLU A 62 17.13 20.49 -3.14
N PHE A 63 16.44 19.88 -2.18
CA PHE A 63 16.76 20.04 -0.76
C PHE A 63 18.19 19.58 -0.42
N GLY A 64 18.67 18.52 -1.09
CA GLY A 64 20.01 17.98 -0.88
C GLY A 64 21.13 18.79 -1.55
N ARG A 65 20.80 19.61 -2.57
CA ARG A 65 21.80 20.37 -3.36
C ARG A 65 21.87 21.86 -3.03
N LEU A 66 20.75 22.47 -2.71
CA LEU A 66 20.63 23.94 -2.58
C LEU A 66 20.36 24.42 -1.14
N GLY A 67 20.21 23.50 -0.18
CA GLY A 67 19.81 23.82 1.20
C GLY A 67 18.32 24.18 1.31
N PRO A 68 17.85 24.58 2.51
CA PRO A 68 16.44 24.82 2.79
C PRO A 68 15.96 26.15 2.17
N ARG A 69 15.85 26.22 0.86
CA ARG A 69 15.11 27.29 0.20
C ARG A 69 13.66 26.87 0.04
N LEU A 70 12.75 27.77 0.40
CA LEU A 70 11.37 27.70 -0.03
C LEU A 70 11.39 27.69 -1.57
N SER A 71 10.92 26.58 -2.15
CA SER A 71 10.98 26.34 -3.60
C SER A 71 10.45 27.54 -4.38
N SER A 72 11.22 27.97 -5.36
CA SER A 72 10.74 28.74 -6.49
C SER A 72 9.55 28.02 -7.12
N SER A 73 8.61 28.75 -7.73
CA SER A 73 7.45 28.16 -8.40
C SER A 73 7.89 27.04 -9.36
N ALA A 74 7.07 25.99 -9.50
CA ALA A 74 7.36 24.85 -10.40
C ALA A 74 7.72 25.29 -11.83
N GLU A 75 7.23 26.45 -12.27
CA GLU A 75 7.53 27.05 -13.56
C GLU A 75 8.99 27.52 -13.67
N MET A 76 9.57 28.11 -12.60
CA MET A 76 10.98 28.53 -12.61
C MET A 76 11.93 27.32 -12.56
N ASN A 77 11.57 26.27 -11.82
CA ASN A 77 12.36 25.05 -11.75
C ASN A 77 12.41 24.31 -13.08
N ALA A 78 11.31 24.28 -13.83
CA ALA A 78 11.25 23.67 -15.15
C ALA A 78 12.19 24.36 -16.17
N VAL A 79 12.46 25.65 -16.00
CA VAL A 79 13.36 26.42 -16.90
C VAL A 79 14.82 26.24 -16.53
N PHE A 80 15.15 26.22 -15.22
CA PHE A 80 16.56 26.23 -14.77
C PHE A 80 17.12 24.85 -14.44
N SER A 81 16.27 23.85 -14.15
CA SER A 81 16.71 22.50 -13.81
C SER A 81 15.60 21.47 -14.12
N PRO A 82 15.31 21.24 -15.40
CA PRO A 82 14.20 20.36 -15.81
C PRO A 82 14.36 18.91 -15.30
N ASP A 83 15.59 18.43 -15.14
CA ASP A 83 15.88 17.10 -14.61
C ASP A 83 15.45 16.94 -13.16
N LEU A 84 15.55 17.98 -12.34
CA LEU A 84 15.17 17.93 -10.94
C LEU A 84 13.66 17.90 -10.72
N VAL A 85 12.88 18.50 -11.61
CA VAL A 85 11.41 18.46 -11.55
C VAL A 85 10.89 17.04 -11.75
N ASN A 86 11.53 16.28 -12.63
CA ASN A 86 11.17 14.89 -12.88
C ASN A 86 11.53 13.94 -11.73
N GLU A 87 12.47 14.33 -10.86
CA GLU A 87 12.90 13.54 -9.72
C GLU A 87 12.09 13.84 -8.44
N GLN A 88 11.32 14.93 -8.39
CA GLN A 88 10.42 15.23 -7.28
C GLN A 88 9.19 14.34 -7.32
N GLY A 89 8.69 13.95 -6.15
CA GLY A 89 7.44 13.19 -6.10
C GLY A 89 7.14 12.56 -4.75
N ILE A 90 5.94 12.01 -4.69
CA ILE A 90 5.48 11.18 -3.58
C ILE A 90 5.68 9.72 -3.98
N PHE A 91 6.32 8.97 -3.11
CA PHE A 91 6.55 7.54 -3.27
C PHE A 91 5.79 6.78 -2.20
N ILE A 92 5.12 5.71 -2.58
CA ILE A 92 4.40 4.82 -1.66
C ILE A 92 5.08 3.45 -1.62
N GLY A 93 5.28 2.94 -0.42
CA GLY A 93 5.69 1.56 -0.18
C GLY A 93 4.48 0.65 -0.20
N LEU A 94 4.56 -0.42 -0.99
CA LEU A 94 3.49 -1.38 -1.24
C LEU A 94 3.93 -2.77 -0.82
N LEU A 95 3.22 -3.37 0.12
CA LEU A 95 3.41 -4.76 0.51
C LEU A 95 2.36 -5.62 -0.17
N LEU A 96 2.77 -6.55 -1.06
CA LEU A 96 1.85 -7.50 -1.67
C LEU A 96 1.32 -8.48 -0.62
N VAL A 97 0.00 -8.65 -0.56
CA VAL A 97 -0.68 -9.52 0.42
C VAL A 97 -1.50 -10.65 -0.22
N GLY A 98 -1.55 -10.67 -1.56
CA GLY A 98 -2.24 -11.72 -2.30
C GLY A 98 -2.49 -11.35 -3.75
N TRP A 99 -3.38 -12.11 -4.40
CA TRP A 99 -3.78 -11.90 -5.79
C TRP A 99 -5.19 -12.42 -6.06
N VAL A 100 -5.75 -11.96 -7.15
CA VAL A 100 -7.04 -12.41 -7.71
C VAL A 100 -6.78 -12.97 -9.10
N GLU A 101 -7.22 -14.20 -9.36
CA GLU A 101 -7.12 -14.85 -10.68
C GLU A 101 -8.16 -14.25 -11.65
N SER A 102 -7.98 -14.51 -12.94
CA SER A 102 -8.91 -14.06 -13.98
C SER A 102 -10.32 -14.64 -13.85
N ASP A 103 -10.46 -15.81 -13.23
CA ASP A 103 -11.75 -16.44 -12.91
C ASP A 103 -12.40 -15.90 -11.62
N GLY A 104 -11.77 -14.93 -10.95
CA GLY A 104 -12.22 -14.33 -9.70
C GLY A 104 -11.80 -15.09 -8.43
N ALA A 105 -11.02 -16.17 -8.54
CA ALA A 105 -10.49 -16.86 -7.36
C ALA A 105 -9.50 -15.96 -6.60
N ARG A 106 -9.65 -15.86 -5.29
CA ARG A 106 -8.90 -14.95 -4.42
C ARG A 106 -7.94 -15.74 -3.53
N HIS A 107 -6.70 -15.29 -3.52
CA HIS A 107 -5.61 -15.91 -2.79
C HIS A 107 -4.91 -14.89 -1.91
N GLN A 108 -4.78 -15.22 -0.62
CA GLN A 108 -4.03 -14.40 0.34
C GLN A 108 -2.69 -15.06 0.66
N GLY A 109 -1.61 -14.30 0.57
CA GLY A 109 -0.25 -14.77 0.80
C GLY A 109 0.76 -14.16 -0.18
N ILE A 110 1.89 -14.83 -0.34
CA ILE A 110 2.97 -14.36 -1.22
C ILE A 110 2.67 -14.79 -2.67
N PRO A 111 2.47 -13.86 -3.61
CA PRO A 111 2.33 -14.19 -5.02
C PRO A 111 3.58 -14.89 -5.57
N ARG A 112 3.43 -15.74 -6.58
CA ARG A 112 4.59 -16.43 -7.20
C ARG A 112 5.26 -15.60 -8.29
N THR A 113 4.54 -14.66 -8.87
CA THR A 113 5.01 -13.81 -9.97
C THR A 113 5.44 -12.44 -9.46
N VAL A 114 6.42 -11.85 -10.12
CA VAL A 114 6.86 -10.47 -9.88
C VAL A 114 6.02 -9.49 -10.67
N LEU A 115 5.90 -8.26 -10.16
CA LEU A 115 5.26 -7.17 -10.89
C LEU A 115 6.22 -6.61 -11.94
N PRO A 116 5.74 -6.38 -13.16
CA PRO A 116 6.50 -5.63 -14.16
C PRO A 116 6.73 -4.17 -13.74
N LEU A 117 7.84 -3.60 -14.22
CA LEU A 117 8.07 -2.16 -14.13
C LEU A 117 6.93 -1.40 -14.81
N ASN A 118 6.59 -0.24 -14.29
CA ASN A 118 5.49 0.62 -14.77
C ASN A 118 4.08 0.02 -14.65
N SER A 119 3.90 -1.06 -13.90
CA SER A 119 2.56 -1.56 -13.58
C SER A 119 1.74 -0.47 -12.88
N ASP A 120 0.49 -0.30 -13.32
CA ASP A 120 -0.43 0.66 -12.74
C ASP A 120 -0.94 0.19 -11.38
N VAL A 121 -0.96 1.11 -10.42
CA VAL A 121 -1.54 0.89 -9.09
C VAL A 121 -2.87 1.63 -9.02
N THR A 122 -3.94 0.91 -8.67
CA THR A 122 -5.30 1.44 -8.56
C THR A 122 -5.84 1.26 -7.15
N THR A 123 -6.74 2.14 -6.72
CA THR A 123 -7.49 1.94 -5.47
C THR A 123 -8.42 0.74 -5.60
N MET A 124 -8.63 0.01 -4.51
CA MET A 124 -9.71 -0.98 -4.40
C MET A 124 -10.96 -0.33 -3.80
N SER A 125 -12.13 -0.72 -4.28
CA SER A 125 -13.40 -0.37 -3.64
C SER A 125 -13.65 -1.20 -2.38
N ASP A 126 -14.58 -0.76 -1.54
CA ASP A 126 -14.98 -1.49 -0.34
C ASP A 126 -15.53 -2.89 -0.66
N GLU A 127 -16.24 -3.04 -1.79
CA GLU A 127 -16.72 -4.33 -2.27
C GLU A 127 -15.57 -5.26 -2.67
N GLU A 128 -14.55 -4.74 -3.35
CA GLU A 128 -13.37 -5.52 -3.74
C GLU A 128 -12.57 -5.94 -2.52
N VAL A 129 -12.38 -5.03 -1.54
CA VAL A 129 -11.71 -5.34 -0.27
C VAL A 129 -12.49 -6.38 0.51
N ARG A 130 -13.80 -6.22 0.65
CA ARG A 130 -14.66 -7.20 1.30
C ARG A 130 -14.59 -8.56 0.62
N ALA A 131 -14.71 -8.58 -0.71
CA ALA A 131 -14.64 -9.79 -1.51
C ALA A 131 -13.29 -10.52 -1.33
N PHE A 132 -12.15 -9.78 -1.31
CA PHE A 132 -10.82 -10.34 -1.09
C PHE A 132 -10.68 -10.99 0.29
N HIS A 133 -11.42 -10.51 1.30
CA HIS A 133 -11.39 -11.01 2.67
C HIS A 133 -12.51 -11.99 3.01
N THR A 134 -13.32 -12.37 2.05
CA THR A 134 -14.40 -13.35 2.26
C THR A 134 -13.94 -14.75 1.88
N ASP A 135 -14.00 -15.71 2.82
CA ASP A 135 -13.70 -17.11 2.56
C ASP A 135 -14.89 -17.84 1.87
N ARG A 136 -14.69 -19.11 1.52
CA ARG A 136 -15.73 -19.95 0.90
C ARG A 136 -16.97 -20.16 1.77
N ARG A 137 -16.91 -19.81 3.06
CA ARG A 137 -18.02 -19.91 4.02
C ARG A 137 -18.58 -18.55 4.39
N GLU A 138 -18.32 -17.55 3.54
CA GLU A 138 -18.74 -16.14 3.73
C GLU A 138 -18.23 -15.50 5.04
N ARG A 139 -17.13 -16.01 5.60
CA ARG A 139 -16.53 -15.48 6.82
C ARG A 139 -15.29 -14.65 6.50
N LEU A 140 -14.95 -13.74 7.43
CA LEU A 140 -13.72 -12.96 7.36
C LEU A 140 -12.49 -13.90 7.37
N ALA A 141 -11.58 -13.69 6.43
CA ALA A 141 -10.29 -14.35 6.36
C ALA A 141 -9.16 -13.33 6.19
N MET A 142 -8.13 -13.43 7.04
CA MET A 142 -6.93 -12.59 7.00
C MET A 142 -5.70 -13.49 7.15
N ARG A 143 -5.35 -14.22 6.07
CA ARG A 143 -4.25 -15.22 6.08
C ARG A 143 -2.86 -14.61 5.96
N TYR A 144 -2.76 -13.36 5.53
CA TYR A 144 -1.51 -12.62 5.37
C TYR A 144 -1.04 -11.91 6.65
N TYR A 145 -1.72 -12.10 7.80
CA TYR A 145 -1.40 -11.44 9.07
C TYR A 145 0.08 -11.60 9.46
N SER A 146 0.59 -12.84 9.50
CA SER A 146 2.00 -13.13 9.83
C SER A 146 2.96 -12.57 8.77
N HIS A 147 2.53 -12.54 7.50
CA HIS A 147 3.31 -11.96 6.42
C HIS A 147 3.51 -10.45 6.61
N VAL A 148 2.46 -9.72 6.99
CA VAL A 148 2.56 -8.30 7.33
C VAL A 148 3.50 -8.07 8.52
N LEU A 149 3.38 -8.87 9.58
CA LEU A 149 4.29 -8.79 10.74
C LEU A 149 5.76 -8.94 10.35
N THR A 150 6.07 -9.82 9.41
CA THR A 150 7.44 -10.08 8.97
C THR A 150 7.98 -8.98 8.06
N HIS A 151 7.18 -8.46 7.14
CA HIS A 151 7.66 -7.63 6.03
C HIS A 151 7.39 -6.13 6.19
N ALA A 152 6.36 -5.70 6.92
CA ALA A 152 6.09 -4.27 7.14
C ALA A 152 6.97 -3.65 8.25
N ARG A 153 7.88 -4.43 8.84
CA ARG A 153 8.87 -3.97 9.81
C ARG A 153 8.24 -3.17 10.95
N GLN A 154 8.80 -2.00 11.26
CA GLN A 154 8.33 -1.10 12.32
C GLN A 154 6.88 -0.63 12.14
N PHE A 155 6.34 -0.65 10.93
CA PHE A 155 4.96 -0.23 10.64
C PHE A 155 3.94 -1.36 10.84
N ALA A 156 4.39 -2.61 11.00
CA ALA A 156 3.49 -3.76 11.03
C ALA A 156 2.36 -3.67 12.07
N PRO A 157 2.60 -3.24 13.33
CA PRO A 157 1.52 -3.15 14.31
C PRO A 157 0.45 -2.13 13.93
N GLN A 158 0.85 -0.92 13.53
CA GLN A 158 -0.06 0.15 13.13
C GLN A 158 -0.79 -0.19 11.84
N LEU A 159 -0.08 -0.83 10.89
CA LEU A 159 -0.67 -1.29 9.63
C LEU A 159 -1.77 -2.32 9.89
N LEU A 160 -1.49 -3.31 10.74
CA LEU A 160 -2.49 -4.32 11.10
C LEU A 160 -3.69 -3.72 11.83
N LEU A 161 -3.48 -2.74 12.72
CA LEU A 161 -4.59 -2.04 13.37
C LEU A 161 -5.45 -1.30 12.34
N ALA A 162 -4.85 -0.53 11.43
CA ALA A 162 -5.58 0.19 10.39
C ALA A 162 -6.39 -0.76 9.49
N VAL A 163 -5.80 -1.90 9.12
CA VAL A 163 -6.49 -2.94 8.34
C VAL A 163 -7.65 -3.53 9.13
N LEU A 164 -7.46 -3.86 10.42
CA LEU A 164 -8.52 -4.42 11.25
C LEU A 164 -9.66 -3.43 11.47
N ASP A 165 -9.38 -2.12 11.59
CA ASP A 165 -10.41 -1.08 11.67
C ASP A 165 -11.25 -1.02 10.39
N GLN A 166 -10.59 -1.07 9.22
CA GLN A 166 -11.28 -1.09 7.93
C GLN A 166 -12.13 -2.35 7.75
N LEU A 167 -11.60 -3.53 8.11
CA LEU A 167 -12.34 -4.79 8.01
C LEU A 167 -13.52 -4.83 8.98
N GLU A 168 -13.39 -4.28 10.19
CA GLU A 168 -14.49 -4.15 11.14
C GLU A 168 -15.63 -3.30 10.58
N ALA A 169 -15.29 -2.18 9.93
CA ALA A 169 -16.30 -1.33 9.28
C ALA A 169 -17.00 -2.04 8.12
N LEU A 170 -16.27 -2.84 7.33
CA LEU A 170 -16.82 -3.55 6.17
C LEU A 170 -17.67 -4.77 6.56
N PHE A 171 -17.26 -5.56 7.56
CA PHE A 171 -17.92 -6.81 7.91
C PHE A 171 -18.92 -6.67 9.07
N GLY A 172 -18.83 -5.62 9.87
CA GLY A 172 -19.75 -5.34 10.97
C GLY A 172 -19.71 -6.37 12.09
N GLU A 173 -20.85 -6.58 12.72
CA GLU A 173 -21.01 -7.47 13.90
C GLU A 173 -20.62 -8.93 13.64
N GLN A 174 -20.77 -9.41 12.40
CA GLN A 174 -20.53 -10.82 12.04
C GLN A 174 -19.09 -11.26 12.25
N SER A 175 -18.13 -10.33 12.17
CA SER A 175 -16.69 -10.63 12.28
C SER A 175 -16.04 -10.01 13.52
N ARG A 176 -16.83 -9.46 14.43
CA ARG A 176 -16.32 -8.80 15.64
C ARG A 176 -15.48 -9.72 16.51
N SER A 177 -15.88 -10.99 16.64
CA SER A 177 -15.14 -11.99 17.45
C SER A 177 -13.78 -12.32 16.86
N GLU A 178 -13.71 -12.53 15.54
CA GLU A 178 -12.48 -12.82 14.82
C GLU A 178 -11.52 -11.64 14.87
N ILE A 179 -12.02 -10.44 14.65
CA ILE A 179 -11.23 -9.20 14.72
C ILE A 179 -10.72 -8.96 16.14
N ALA A 180 -11.55 -9.18 17.18
CA ALA A 180 -11.13 -9.04 18.57
C ALA A 180 -9.99 -9.99 18.94
N VAL A 181 -10.00 -11.24 18.42
CA VAL A 181 -8.92 -12.19 18.63
C VAL A 181 -7.62 -11.69 17.96
N LEU A 182 -7.69 -11.22 16.72
CA LEU A 182 -6.53 -10.70 16.00
C LEU A 182 -5.95 -9.45 16.71
N ARG A 183 -6.78 -8.52 17.17
CA ARG A 183 -6.35 -7.34 17.96
C ARG A 183 -5.66 -7.76 19.25
N ARG A 184 -6.24 -8.73 19.97
CA ARG A 184 -5.66 -9.25 21.21
C ARG A 184 -4.30 -9.87 20.98
N THR A 185 -4.14 -10.67 19.92
CA THR A 185 -2.87 -11.28 19.54
C THR A 185 -1.82 -10.21 19.24
N LEU A 186 -2.18 -9.16 18.52
CA LEU A 186 -1.30 -8.05 18.19
C LEU A 186 -0.81 -7.31 19.45
N ASN A 187 -1.73 -6.99 20.38
CA ASN A 187 -1.38 -6.32 21.64
C ASN A 187 -0.42 -7.16 22.50
N TRP A 188 -0.61 -8.48 22.55
CA TRP A 188 0.31 -9.38 23.25
C TRP A 188 1.71 -9.35 22.65
N GLN A 189 1.84 -9.38 21.32
CA GLN A 189 3.14 -9.32 20.65
C GLN A 189 3.89 -8.02 20.93
N GLN A 190 3.19 -6.87 20.95
CA GLN A 190 3.79 -5.58 21.31
C GLN A 190 4.34 -5.56 22.74
N VAL A 191 3.59 -6.10 23.70
CA VAL A 191 4.02 -6.15 25.10
C VAL A 191 5.26 -7.03 25.29
N PHE A 192 5.39 -8.13 24.55
CA PHE A 192 6.57 -8.98 24.63
C PHE A 192 7.80 -8.35 23.97
N GLN A 193 7.63 -7.68 22.83
CA GLN A 193 8.76 -7.00 22.16
C GLN A 193 9.30 -5.82 22.98
N SER A 194 8.43 -5.08 23.69
CA SER A 194 8.86 -3.97 24.55
C SER A 194 9.58 -4.40 25.83
N LYS A 195 9.49 -5.68 26.24
CA LYS A 195 10.18 -6.24 27.42
C LYS A 195 11.51 -6.90 27.08
N SER A 196 11.86 -7.01 25.81
CA SER A 196 13.10 -7.66 25.33
C SER A 196 14.17 -6.65 24.91
N LEU A 197 13.96 -5.36 25.14
CA LEU A 197 14.87 -4.23 25.00
C LEU A 197 15.20 -3.67 26.38
#